data_537eb6fd9835215c9484083fcd01b19f
#
_entry.id   537eb6fd9835215c9484083fcd01b19f
#
_cell.length_a   1.000
_cell.length_b   1.000
_cell.length_c   1.000
_cell.angle_alpha   90.00
_cell.angle_beta   90.00
_cell.angle_gamma   90.00
#
_symmetry.space_group_name_H-M   'P 1'
#
loop_
_entity.id
_entity.type
_entity.pdbx_description
1 polymer ?
#
loop_
_entity_poly.entity_id
_entity_poly.type
_entity_poly.pdbx_seq_one_letter_code
_entity_poly.pdbx_strand_id
1 'polypeptide(L)'
;MADRRGRYQMRRVPGPQGALRPMRRPPSQRICAASVARSPSLAFCAESLAYFRRLSAAESEVFAWCYTRPMFARRGHRLEVVLLLAVVTVLAFLVPPPVRSQFAAKGVVDLDGKAVNPFRVATGKVVVFLFVRTDCPISNRYAPRIQEMSSRYGKDAEFFLVYPVRAETAEQIRSHLKEYGYRLAALRDPDGTLVRASDTRVTPEAAVFAPDGRLLYHGRIDDWYTEFGRSRPAPTTHELSSAIEAAIAQKPVAVSAQAAVGCFLPDRP
;
A
#
# COMPACT_ATOMS: atom_id res chain seq x y z
N MET A 1 13.44 -43.94 27.05
CA MET A 1 13.08 -44.48 28.36
C MET A 1 13.14 -43.37 29.37
N ALA A 2 12.04 -43.05 30.01
CA ALA A 2 11.97 -42.01 31.05
C ALA A 2 12.29 -42.63 32.41
N ASP A 3 13.11 -41.95 33.21
CA ASP A 3 13.39 -42.34 34.60
C ASP A 3 12.14 -42.08 35.46
N ARG A 4 11.97 -42.86 36.53
CA ARG A 4 10.84 -42.79 37.48
C ARG A 4 10.64 -41.46 38.20
N ARG A 5 11.37 -40.42 37.84
CA ARG A 5 11.26 -39.05 38.37
C ARG A 5 10.90 -37.99 37.33
N GLY A 6 10.45 -38.37 36.13
CA GLY A 6 9.90 -37.47 35.15
C GLY A 6 10.89 -36.41 34.57
N ARG A 7 12.18 -36.63 34.63
CA ARG A 7 13.18 -35.70 34.08
C ARG A 7 13.57 -36.12 32.68
N TYR A 8 13.24 -35.30 31.69
CA TYR A 8 13.69 -35.39 30.31
C TYR A 8 15.16 -34.93 30.23
N GLN A 9 16.07 -35.85 29.93
CA GLN A 9 17.43 -35.52 29.55
C GLN A 9 17.45 -35.19 28.05
N MET A 10 17.69 -33.89 27.73
CA MET A 10 17.96 -33.48 26.36
C MET A 10 19.33 -34.03 25.93
N ARG A 11 19.36 -34.95 24.98
CA ARG A 11 20.57 -35.34 24.25
C ARG A 11 21.06 -34.12 23.46
N ARG A 12 22.27 -33.67 23.76
CA ARG A 12 22.98 -32.68 22.93
C ARG A 12 23.34 -33.36 21.61
N VAL A 13 22.84 -32.78 20.50
CA VAL A 13 23.25 -33.12 19.15
C VAL A 13 24.55 -32.38 18.87
N PRO A 14 25.65 -33.02 18.47
CA PRO A 14 26.87 -32.29 18.08
C PRO A 14 26.61 -31.52 16.79
N GLY A 15 26.87 -30.21 16.82
CA GLY A 15 26.81 -29.34 15.65
C GLY A 15 27.95 -29.62 14.68
N PRO A 16 27.77 -29.45 13.35
CA PRO A 16 28.84 -29.61 12.40
C PRO A 16 29.86 -28.48 12.54
N GLN A 17 31.11 -28.84 12.82
CA GLN A 17 32.25 -27.95 12.73
C GLN A 17 32.58 -27.72 11.24
N GLY A 18 32.01 -26.67 10.65
CA GLY A 18 32.32 -26.19 9.33
C GLY A 18 33.26 -24.98 9.44
N ALA A 19 34.53 -25.16 9.07
CA ALA A 19 35.55 -24.12 9.02
C ALA A 19 35.11 -22.97 8.09
N LEU A 20 35.01 -21.77 8.65
CA LEU A 20 34.80 -20.53 7.90
C LEU A 20 36.06 -20.20 7.11
N ARG A 21 36.03 -20.33 5.79
CA ARG A 21 37.03 -19.77 4.90
C ARG A 21 36.80 -18.25 4.81
N PRO A 22 37.84 -17.41 4.93
CA PRO A 22 37.70 -15.96 4.78
C PRO A 22 37.41 -15.62 3.32
N MET A 23 36.30 -14.89 3.10
CA MET A 23 35.98 -14.29 1.79
C MET A 23 37.01 -13.20 1.45
N ARG A 24 37.66 -13.35 0.32
CA ARG A 24 38.53 -12.33 -0.28
C ARG A 24 37.69 -11.11 -0.68
N ARG A 25 38.10 -9.93 -0.21
CA ARG A 25 37.55 -8.63 -0.65
C ARG A 25 37.91 -8.39 -2.14
N PRO A 26 36.98 -7.85 -2.95
CA PRO A 26 37.31 -7.39 -4.31
C PRO A 26 38.17 -6.12 -4.24
N PRO A 27 39.01 -5.85 -5.25
CA PRO A 27 39.94 -4.73 -5.24
C PRO A 27 39.20 -3.39 -5.37
N SER A 28 39.60 -2.45 -4.53
CA SER A 28 39.19 -1.05 -4.52
C SER A 28 39.51 -0.39 -5.86
N GLN A 29 38.47 0.04 -6.58
CA GLN A 29 38.64 0.94 -7.71
C GLN A 29 39.10 2.31 -7.20
N ARG A 30 40.27 2.68 -7.61
CA ARG A 30 40.86 4.02 -7.41
C ARG A 30 40.09 5.00 -8.28
N ILE A 31 39.40 5.92 -7.67
CA ILE A 31 38.87 7.09 -8.35
C ILE A 31 40.00 8.10 -8.48
N CYS A 32 40.45 8.32 -9.70
CA CYS A 32 41.42 9.37 -10.04
C CYS A 32 40.78 10.75 -9.78
N ALA A 33 41.40 11.51 -8.91
CA ALA A 33 41.21 12.94 -8.81
C ALA A 33 41.85 13.59 -10.07
N ALA A 34 41.03 14.26 -10.89
CA ALA A 34 41.51 15.16 -11.94
C ALA A 34 40.90 16.54 -11.72
N SER A 35 41.74 17.37 -11.19
CA SER A 35 42.00 18.80 -11.46
C SER A 35 40.84 19.70 -11.92
N VAL A 36 40.64 20.67 -11.06
CA VAL A 36 40.05 22.00 -11.31
C VAL A 36 40.67 22.66 -12.57
N ALA A 37 39.85 23.01 -13.54
CA ALA A 37 40.21 23.96 -14.59
C ALA A 37 38.99 24.74 -15.08
N ARG A 38 38.95 26.02 -14.66
CA ARG A 38 38.52 27.23 -15.37
C ARG A 38 37.15 27.25 -16.05
N SER A 39 36.28 28.04 -15.48
CA SER A 39 35.08 28.62 -16.08
C SER A 39 35.38 29.40 -17.37
N PRO A 40 34.60 29.26 -18.44
CA PRO A 40 34.49 30.24 -19.49
C PRO A 40 33.11 30.90 -19.40
N SER A 41 32.94 31.83 -18.48
CA SER A 41 31.78 32.72 -18.41
C SER A 41 32.15 34.09 -18.86
N LEU A 42 32.33 34.31 -20.17
CA LEU A 42 32.36 35.66 -20.79
C LEU A 42 32.19 35.65 -22.34
N ALA A 43 32.02 34.47 -22.97
CA ALA A 43 31.85 34.41 -24.42
C ALA A 43 30.38 34.33 -24.90
N PHE A 44 29.42 34.19 -23.98
CA PHE A 44 28.00 33.99 -24.35
C PHE A 44 27.17 35.30 -24.45
N CYS A 45 27.74 36.47 -24.07
CA CYS A 45 27.04 37.74 -24.16
C CYS A 45 27.17 38.46 -25.50
N ALA A 46 28.11 38.10 -26.37
CA ALA A 46 28.33 38.80 -27.64
C ALA A 46 27.45 38.30 -28.79
N GLU A 47 27.04 37.05 -28.78
CA GLU A 47 26.19 36.49 -29.85
C GLU A 47 24.69 36.75 -29.64
N SER A 48 24.25 36.96 -28.41
CA SER A 48 22.84 37.25 -28.11
C SER A 48 22.41 38.66 -28.56
N LEU A 49 23.34 39.63 -28.65
CA LEU A 49 23.05 40.99 -29.12
C LEU A 49 22.97 41.10 -30.65
N ALA A 50 23.63 40.21 -31.38
CA ALA A 50 23.52 40.15 -32.84
C ALA A 50 22.23 39.50 -33.33
N TYR A 51 21.67 38.58 -32.53
CA TYR A 51 20.38 37.91 -32.83
C TYR A 51 19.21 38.85 -32.58
N PHE A 52 19.25 39.69 -31.51
CA PHE A 52 18.21 40.66 -31.21
C PHE A 52 18.15 41.85 -32.19
N ARG A 53 19.25 42.21 -32.84
CA ARG A 53 19.28 43.28 -33.84
C ARG A 53 18.71 42.86 -35.21
N ARG A 54 18.59 41.57 -35.51
CA ARG A 54 17.97 41.05 -36.74
C ARG A 54 16.47 40.82 -36.63
N LEU A 55 15.91 40.82 -35.42
CA LEU A 55 14.46 40.68 -35.21
C LEU A 55 13.70 42.00 -35.24
N SER A 56 14.39 43.14 -35.04
CA SER A 56 13.73 44.46 -35.04
C SER A 56 13.41 45.02 -36.43
N ALA A 57 13.92 44.41 -37.51
CA ALA A 57 13.63 44.84 -38.87
C ALA A 57 12.50 44.02 -39.56
N ALA A 58 12.09 42.91 -39.00
CA ALA A 58 11.03 42.06 -39.54
C ALA A 58 9.66 42.28 -38.88
N GLU A 59 9.61 42.99 -37.75
CA GLU A 59 8.36 43.21 -37.01
C GLU A 59 7.51 44.39 -37.51
N SER A 60 8.05 45.26 -38.35
CA SER A 60 7.30 46.39 -38.91
C SER A 60 6.31 46.00 -40.02
N GLU A 61 6.51 44.85 -40.66
CA GLU A 61 5.60 44.37 -41.74
C GLU A 61 4.45 43.48 -41.19
N VAL A 62 4.65 42.85 -40.06
CA VAL A 62 3.63 41.91 -39.49
C VAL A 62 2.54 42.71 -38.75
N PHE A 63 2.87 43.88 -38.20
CA PHE A 63 1.88 44.69 -37.49
C PHE A 63 0.86 45.39 -38.40
N ALA A 64 1.21 45.66 -39.67
CA ALA A 64 0.31 46.31 -40.64
C ALA A 64 -0.76 45.33 -41.18
N TRP A 65 -0.55 44.01 -41.09
CA TRP A 65 -1.47 43.01 -41.66
C TRP A 65 -2.57 42.58 -40.68
N CYS A 66 -2.41 42.81 -39.39
CA CYS A 66 -3.40 42.48 -38.37
C CYS A 66 -4.52 43.49 -38.18
N TYR A 67 -4.38 44.73 -38.72
CA TYR A 67 -5.34 45.80 -38.42
C TYR A 67 -6.41 46.02 -39.49
N THR A 68 -6.36 45.34 -40.64
CA THR A 68 -7.31 45.53 -41.77
C THR A 68 -8.25 44.35 -42.02
N ARG A 69 -8.42 43.43 -41.10
CA ARG A 69 -9.48 42.42 -41.23
C ARG A 69 -10.79 42.92 -40.61
N PRO A 70 -11.86 42.95 -41.38
CA PRO A 70 -13.15 43.45 -40.89
C PRO A 70 -13.68 42.58 -39.75
N MET A 71 -14.15 43.27 -38.71
CA MET A 71 -14.70 42.66 -37.47
C MET A 71 -15.97 41.81 -37.65
N PHE A 72 -16.31 41.38 -38.87
CA PHE A 72 -17.56 40.64 -39.16
C PHE A 72 -17.45 39.11 -39.03
N ALA A 73 -16.24 38.56 -38.90
CA ALA A 73 -16.08 37.09 -38.87
C ALA A 73 -16.09 36.48 -37.44
N ARG A 74 -16.28 37.25 -36.36
CA ARG A 74 -16.18 36.74 -34.99
C ARG A 74 -17.48 36.28 -34.33
N ARG A 75 -18.62 36.34 -35.01
CA ARG A 75 -19.91 35.86 -34.41
C ARG A 75 -20.02 34.36 -34.37
N GLY A 76 -19.46 33.61 -35.34
CA GLY A 76 -19.52 32.13 -35.35
C GLY A 76 -18.72 31.47 -34.23
N HIS A 77 -17.48 31.93 -34.01
CA HIS A 77 -16.60 31.33 -32.98
C HIS A 77 -17.10 31.48 -31.54
N ARG A 78 -17.87 32.56 -31.24
CA ARG A 78 -18.43 32.72 -29.88
C ARG A 78 -19.52 31.69 -29.58
N LEU A 79 -20.33 31.35 -30.60
CA LEU A 79 -21.38 30.31 -30.45
C LEU A 79 -20.77 28.92 -30.27
N GLU A 80 -19.73 28.57 -31.01
CA GLU A 80 -19.01 27.32 -30.91
C GLU A 80 -18.31 27.17 -29.54
N VAL A 81 -17.65 28.24 -29.06
CA VAL A 81 -17.01 28.20 -27.73
C VAL A 81 -18.06 28.08 -26.62
N VAL A 82 -19.19 28.76 -26.72
CA VAL A 82 -20.28 28.64 -25.74
C VAL A 82 -20.90 27.25 -25.76
N LEU A 83 -21.09 26.67 -26.95
CA LEU A 83 -21.58 25.28 -27.10
C LEU A 83 -20.58 24.27 -26.54
N LEU A 84 -19.29 24.43 -26.82
CA LEU A 84 -18.23 23.59 -26.25
C LEU A 84 -18.16 23.69 -24.72
N LEU A 85 -18.24 24.89 -24.16
CA LEU A 85 -18.29 25.08 -22.72
C LEU A 85 -19.56 24.50 -22.10
N ALA A 86 -20.71 24.62 -22.75
CA ALA A 86 -21.96 24.01 -22.31
C ALA A 86 -21.87 22.47 -22.33
N VAL A 87 -21.27 21.87 -23.37
CA VAL A 87 -21.06 20.43 -23.45
C VAL A 87 -20.08 19.95 -22.37
N VAL A 88 -18.98 20.67 -22.14
CA VAL A 88 -18.01 20.33 -21.09
C VAL A 88 -18.62 20.44 -19.70
N THR A 89 -19.45 21.46 -19.44
CA THR A 89 -20.16 21.58 -18.16
C THR A 89 -21.18 20.48 -17.96
N VAL A 90 -21.96 20.13 -19.00
CA VAL A 90 -22.93 19.02 -18.94
C VAL A 90 -22.21 17.68 -18.73
N LEU A 91 -21.09 17.44 -19.43
CA LEU A 91 -20.26 16.24 -19.23
C LEU A 91 -19.66 16.20 -17.81
N ALA A 92 -19.24 17.32 -17.26
CA ALA A 92 -18.73 17.41 -15.88
C ALA A 92 -19.83 17.10 -14.83
N PHE A 93 -21.09 17.45 -15.11
CA PHE A 93 -22.24 17.10 -14.25
C PHE A 93 -22.71 15.67 -14.42
N LEU A 94 -22.43 15.03 -15.55
CA LEU A 94 -22.75 13.62 -15.81
C LEU A 94 -21.71 12.65 -15.23
N VAL A 95 -20.51 13.14 -14.84
CA VAL A 95 -19.55 12.34 -14.06
C VAL A 95 -20.04 12.32 -12.61
N PRO A 96 -20.55 11.18 -12.10
CA PRO A 96 -20.97 11.12 -10.72
C PRO A 96 -19.73 11.47 -9.85
N PRO A 97 -19.89 12.27 -8.79
CA PRO A 97 -18.80 12.53 -7.88
C PRO A 97 -18.27 11.18 -7.40
N PRO A 98 -16.95 11.00 -7.22
CA PRO A 98 -16.41 9.77 -6.69
C PRO A 98 -17.16 9.49 -5.39
N VAL A 99 -17.89 8.38 -5.36
CA VAL A 99 -18.58 7.91 -4.15
C VAL A 99 -17.45 7.64 -3.15
N ARG A 100 -17.09 8.66 -2.39
CA ARG A 100 -16.32 8.46 -1.17
C ARG A 100 -17.24 7.65 -0.28
N SER A 101 -17.04 6.35 -0.30
CA SER A 101 -17.65 5.47 0.67
C SER A 101 -17.27 6.06 2.04
N GLN A 102 -18.25 6.71 2.67
CA GLN A 102 -18.10 7.19 4.05
C GLN A 102 -18.21 5.95 4.92
N PHE A 103 -17.18 5.08 4.83
CA PHE A 103 -17.07 3.95 5.73
C PHE A 103 -16.93 4.54 7.14
N ALA A 104 -18.04 4.61 7.82
CA ALA A 104 -18.07 4.99 9.23
C ALA A 104 -17.54 3.79 10.02
N ALA A 105 -16.26 3.76 10.31
CA ALA A 105 -15.63 2.77 11.19
C ALA A 105 -16.06 3.00 12.66
N LYS A 106 -17.39 3.06 12.87
CA LYS A 106 -17.97 3.24 14.19
C LYS A 106 -17.69 1.99 15.01
N GLY A 107 -17.10 2.17 16.20
CA GLY A 107 -16.77 1.06 17.09
C GLY A 107 -15.37 0.49 16.92
N VAL A 108 -14.59 0.96 15.93
CA VAL A 108 -13.18 0.60 15.78
C VAL A 108 -12.33 1.53 16.64
N VAL A 109 -11.47 0.96 17.48
CA VAL A 109 -10.62 1.73 18.39
C VAL A 109 -9.17 1.25 18.34
N ASP A 110 -8.23 2.13 18.68
CA ASP A 110 -6.85 1.74 18.94
C ASP A 110 -6.69 1.06 20.31
N LEU A 111 -5.46 0.74 20.69
CA LEU A 111 -5.17 0.08 21.96
C LEU A 111 -5.31 1.02 23.18
N ASP A 112 -5.47 2.31 22.96
CA ASP A 112 -5.75 3.31 24.02
C ASP A 112 -7.24 3.62 24.13
N GLY A 113 -8.09 2.92 23.34
CA GLY A 113 -9.55 3.09 23.34
C GLY A 113 -10.04 4.28 22.53
N LYS A 114 -9.16 4.97 21.81
CA LYS A 114 -9.53 6.09 20.95
C LYS A 114 -10.13 5.59 19.64
N ALA A 115 -11.25 6.18 19.22
CA ALA A 115 -11.90 5.85 17.95
C ALA A 115 -10.99 6.17 16.77
N VAL A 116 -10.83 5.21 15.87
CA VAL A 116 -9.96 5.31 14.68
C VAL A 116 -10.78 5.03 13.42
N ASN A 117 -10.61 5.88 12.41
CA ASN A 117 -11.05 5.56 11.06
C ASN A 117 -9.81 5.19 10.22
N PRO A 118 -9.59 3.90 9.91
CA PRO A 118 -8.38 3.44 9.21
C PRO A 118 -8.22 4.06 7.82
N PHE A 119 -9.33 4.34 7.12
CA PHE A 119 -9.29 4.94 5.78
C PHE A 119 -8.84 6.41 5.80
N ARG A 120 -9.07 7.10 6.92
CA ARG A 120 -8.54 8.47 7.11
C ARG A 120 -7.06 8.46 7.44
N VAL A 121 -6.61 7.45 8.21
CA VAL A 121 -5.19 7.29 8.54
C VAL A 121 -4.39 6.94 7.30
N ALA A 122 -4.92 6.08 6.44
CA ALA A 122 -4.25 5.60 5.23
C ALA A 122 -4.02 6.68 4.15
N THR A 123 -4.70 7.83 4.21
CA THR A 123 -4.47 9.04 3.37
C THR A 123 -4.29 8.73 1.87
N GLY A 124 -5.28 8.05 1.27
CA GLY A 124 -5.27 7.76 -0.18
C GLY A 124 -4.47 6.51 -0.59
N LYS A 125 -3.90 5.76 0.35
CA LYS A 125 -3.28 4.47 0.10
C LYS A 125 -4.30 3.34 0.03
N VAL A 126 -3.89 2.21 -0.53
CA VAL A 126 -4.58 0.93 -0.37
C VAL A 126 -4.59 0.55 1.12
N VAL A 127 -5.71 0.07 1.64
CA VAL A 127 -5.84 -0.35 3.05
C VAL A 127 -5.88 -1.86 3.13
N VAL A 128 -5.02 -2.42 3.97
CA VAL A 128 -4.92 -3.88 4.19
C VAL A 128 -5.22 -4.19 5.65
N PHE A 129 -6.29 -4.93 5.88
CA PHE A 129 -6.62 -5.46 7.20
C PHE A 129 -6.16 -6.90 7.31
N LEU A 130 -5.48 -7.23 8.39
CA LEU A 130 -5.09 -8.58 8.79
C LEU A 130 -5.85 -8.89 10.07
N PHE A 131 -6.89 -9.73 9.98
CA PHE A 131 -7.66 -10.18 11.12
C PHE A 131 -6.90 -11.30 11.83
N VAL A 132 -6.55 -11.07 13.07
CA VAL A 132 -5.74 -11.98 13.90
C VAL A 132 -6.33 -12.11 15.29
N ARG A 133 -5.92 -13.15 16.01
CA ARG A 133 -6.24 -13.37 17.43
C ARG A 133 -4.96 -13.71 18.19
N THR A 134 -4.92 -13.32 19.45
CA THR A 134 -3.77 -13.58 20.33
C THR A 134 -3.56 -15.08 20.59
N ASP A 135 -4.64 -15.84 20.65
CA ASP A 135 -4.67 -17.28 20.95
C ASP A 135 -4.76 -18.18 19.70
N CYS A 136 -4.72 -17.63 18.48
CA CYS A 136 -4.80 -18.42 17.25
C CYS A 136 -3.40 -18.85 16.79
N PRO A 137 -3.03 -20.15 16.90
CA PRO A 137 -1.70 -20.61 16.54
C PRO A 137 -1.39 -20.43 15.04
N ILE A 138 -2.41 -20.46 14.18
CA ILE A 138 -2.23 -20.20 12.75
C ILE A 138 -1.92 -18.73 12.52
N SER A 139 -2.66 -17.79 13.14
CA SER A 139 -2.36 -16.36 13.08
C SER A 139 -0.91 -16.07 13.49
N ASN A 140 -0.49 -16.67 14.60
CA ASN A 140 0.83 -16.44 15.19
C ASN A 140 1.96 -16.92 14.25
N ARG A 141 1.74 -18.04 13.55
CA ARG A 141 2.72 -18.53 12.56
C ARG A 141 2.84 -17.64 11.32
N TYR A 142 1.81 -16.86 10.98
CA TYR A 142 1.86 -15.91 9.87
C TYR A 142 2.59 -14.59 10.22
N ALA A 143 2.94 -14.33 11.48
CA ALA A 143 3.53 -13.06 11.90
C ALA A 143 4.76 -12.63 11.06
N PRO A 144 5.78 -13.48 10.78
CA PRO A 144 6.91 -13.08 9.97
C PRO A 144 6.51 -12.68 8.55
N ARG A 145 5.57 -13.40 7.95
CA ARG A 145 5.09 -13.14 6.59
C ARG A 145 4.27 -11.86 6.49
N ILE A 146 3.43 -11.60 7.48
CA ILE A 146 2.68 -10.34 7.59
C ILE A 146 3.65 -9.15 7.67
N GLN A 147 4.72 -9.27 8.44
CA GLN A 147 5.71 -8.22 8.56
C GLN A 147 6.53 -8.02 7.27
N GLU A 148 6.88 -9.10 6.59
CA GLU A 148 7.55 -9.04 5.29
C GLU A 148 6.68 -8.29 4.28
N MET A 149 5.39 -8.64 4.15
CA MET A 149 4.46 -7.96 3.25
C MET A 149 4.28 -6.49 3.60
N SER A 150 4.13 -6.16 4.88
CA SER A 150 4.00 -4.76 5.31
C SER A 150 5.25 -3.94 5.01
N SER A 151 6.42 -4.54 5.13
CA SER A 151 7.69 -3.89 4.76
C SER A 151 7.82 -3.70 3.25
N ARG A 152 7.35 -4.68 2.47
CA ARG A 152 7.42 -4.65 0.99
C ARG A 152 6.48 -3.61 0.39
N TYR A 153 5.25 -3.54 0.88
CA TYR A 153 4.19 -2.72 0.28
C TYR A 153 3.85 -1.45 1.07
N GLY A 154 4.45 -1.23 2.24
CA GLY A 154 4.08 -0.13 3.16
C GLY A 154 4.24 1.30 2.62
N LYS A 155 4.95 1.46 1.49
CA LYS A 155 5.00 2.73 0.78
C LYS A 155 3.65 3.10 0.17
N ASP A 156 2.95 2.14 -0.44
CA ASP A 156 1.75 2.36 -1.25
C ASP A 156 0.48 1.78 -0.61
N ALA A 157 0.64 0.95 0.43
CA ALA A 157 -0.45 0.36 1.20
C ALA A 157 -0.26 0.57 2.70
N GLU A 158 -1.35 0.81 3.42
CA GLU A 158 -1.38 0.93 4.87
C GLU A 158 -1.92 -0.36 5.49
N PHE A 159 -1.18 -0.94 6.41
CA PHE A 159 -1.48 -2.22 7.03
C PHE A 159 -1.94 -2.05 8.47
N PHE A 160 -3.02 -2.72 8.82
CA PHE A 160 -3.54 -2.77 10.18
C PHE A 160 -3.73 -4.21 10.63
N LEU A 161 -3.29 -4.54 11.83
CA LEU A 161 -3.73 -5.73 12.54
C LEU A 161 -5.08 -5.46 13.18
N VAL A 162 -6.07 -6.30 12.93
CA VAL A 162 -7.41 -6.16 13.49
C VAL A 162 -7.68 -7.31 14.44
N TYR A 163 -8.01 -6.98 15.69
CA TYR A 163 -8.38 -7.92 16.75
C TYR A 163 -9.90 -7.86 16.96
N PRO A 164 -10.64 -8.83 16.39
CA PRO A 164 -12.11 -8.75 16.37
C PRO A 164 -12.77 -9.33 17.61
N VAL A 165 -12.02 -10.01 18.48
CA VAL A 165 -12.60 -10.65 19.67
C VAL A 165 -12.77 -9.65 20.79
N ARG A 166 -14.02 -9.42 21.20
CA ARG A 166 -14.37 -8.44 22.24
C ARG A 166 -13.66 -8.69 23.57
N ALA A 167 -13.44 -9.96 23.94
CA ALA A 167 -12.80 -10.36 25.18
C ALA A 167 -11.29 -10.08 25.22
N GLU A 168 -10.62 -9.91 24.07
CA GLU A 168 -9.20 -9.59 24.04
C GLU A 168 -8.95 -8.17 24.52
N THR A 169 -8.16 -8.04 25.59
CA THR A 169 -7.83 -6.74 26.18
C THR A 169 -6.68 -6.07 25.41
N ALA A 170 -6.59 -4.75 25.53
CA ALA A 170 -5.48 -4.00 24.93
C ALA A 170 -4.11 -4.45 25.46
N GLU A 171 -4.03 -4.88 26.71
CA GLU A 171 -2.81 -5.39 27.31
C GLU A 171 -2.38 -6.74 26.72
N GLN A 172 -3.33 -7.67 26.56
CA GLN A 172 -3.08 -8.95 25.87
C GLN A 172 -2.57 -8.72 24.45
N ILE A 173 -3.18 -7.78 23.72
CA ILE A 173 -2.77 -7.43 22.35
C ILE A 173 -1.38 -6.81 22.35
N ARG A 174 -1.06 -5.88 23.27
CA ARG A 174 0.30 -5.32 23.38
C ARG A 174 1.35 -6.40 23.66
N SER A 175 1.03 -7.36 24.53
CA SER A 175 1.91 -8.50 24.81
C SER A 175 2.12 -9.36 23.56
N HIS A 176 1.05 -9.65 22.83
CA HIS A 176 1.10 -10.39 21.57
C HIS A 176 1.93 -9.66 20.50
N LEU A 177 1.74 -8.34 20.32
CA LEU A 177 2.55 -7.55 19.38
C LEU A 177 4.04 -7.65 19.71
N LYS A 178 4.39 -7.58 20.99
CA LYS A 178 5.78 -7.69 21.45
C LYS A 178 6.35 -9.10 21.24
N GLU A 179 5.59 -10.12 21.58
CA GLU A 179 6.00 -11.53 21.48
C GLU A 179 6.30 -11.94 20.04
N TYR A 180 5.44 -11.53 19.10
CA TYR A 180 5.57 -11.86 17.68
C TYR A 180 6.28 -10.77 16.86
N GLY A 181 6.80 -9.74 17.53
CA GLY A 181 7.59 -8.68 16.94
C GLY A 181 6.84 -7.80 15.96
N TYR A 182 5.54 -7.70 16.04
CA TYR A 182 4.73 -6.86 15.14
C TYR A 182 5.06 -5.37 15.29
N ARG A 183 5.20 -4.68 14.16
CA ARG A 183 5.44 -3.24 14.07
C ARG A 183 4.30 -2.48 13.40
N LEU A 184 3.17 -3.15 13.24
CA LEU A 184 1.96 -2.64 12.59
C LEU A 184 1.05 -1.97 13.62
N ALA A 185 0.27 -0.99 13.16
CA ALA A 185 -0.81 -0.44 13.95
C ALA A 185 -1.86 -1.52 14.24
N ALA A 186 -2.25 -1.66 15.51
CA ALA A 186 -3.25 -2.59 15.96
C ALA A 186 -4.58 -1.88 16.26
N LEU A 187 -5.66 -2.45 15.76
CA LEU A 187 -7.03 -1.98 15.95
C LEU A 187 -7.83 -3.05 16.69
N ARG A 188 -8.70 -2.62 17.57
CA ARG A 188 -9.73 -3.48 18.16
C ARG A 188 -11.05 -3.21 17.42
N ASP A 189 -11.73 -4.30 17.06
CA ASP A 189 -13.03 -4.26 16.39
C ASP A 189 -14.09 -5.03 17.22
N PRO A 190 -14.37 -4.59 18.48
CA PRO A 190 -15.24 -5.32 19.39
C PRO A 190 -16.68 -5.41 18.91
N ASP A 191 -17.10 -4.53 18.03
CA ASP A 191 -18.45 -4.51 17.46
C ASP A 191 -18.52 -5.20 16.09
N GLY A 192 -17.40 -5.76 15.58
CA GLY A 192 -17.34 -6.47 14.32
C GLY A 192 -17.61 -5.61 13.09
N THR A 193 -17.33 -4.32 13.16
CA THR A 193 -17.57 -3.38 12.04
C THR A 193 -16.69 -3.70 10.84
N LEU A 194 -15.39 -3.92 11.06
CA LEU A 194 -14.46 -4.30 10.01
C LEU A 194 -14.69 -5.74 9.57
N VAL A 195 -15.02 -6.65 10.50
CA VAL A 195 -15.39 -8.06 10.23
C VAL A 195 -16.53 -8.11 9.22
N ARG A 196 -17.63 -7.38 9.47
CA ARG A 196 -18.78 -7.33 8.54
C ARG A 196 -18.41 -6.72 7.20
N ALA A 197 -17.67 -5.62 7.21
CA ALA A 197 -17.27 -4.94 5.98
C ALA A 197 -16.38 -5.78 5.08
N SER A 198 -15.63 -6.72 5.66
CA SER A 198 -14.68 -7.60 4.97
C SER A 198 -15.24 -9.01 4.72
N ASP A 199 -16.44 -9.33 5.19
CA ASP A 199 -17.00 -10.71 5.25
C ASP A 199 -16.06 -11.73 5.91
N THR A 200 -15.25 -11.28 6.88
CA THR A 200 -14.26 -12.11 7.59
C THR A 200 -14.95 -13.16 8.44
N ARG A 201 -14.43 -14.39 8.45
CA ARG A 201 -15.03 -15.56 9.14
C ARG A 201 -14.07 -16.26 10.10
N VAL A 202 -12.80 -16.20 9.79
CA VAL A 202 -11.74 -16.90 10.54
C VAL A 202 -10.55 -15.99 10.78
N THR A 203 -9.59 -16.43 11.60
CA THR A 203 -8.29 -15.80 11.77
C THR A 203 -7.17 -16.82 11.56
N PRO A 204 -6.10 -16.50 10.80
CA PRO A 204 -5.90 -15.25 10.08
C PRO A 204 -6.73 -15.17 8.79
N GLU A 205 -7.28 -14.01 8.53
CA GLU A 205 -7.89 -13.66 7.26
C GLU A 205 -7.47 -12.24 6.88
N ALA A 206 -7.41 -11.93 5.59
CA ALA A 206 -7.00 -10.64 5.09
C ALA A 206 -8.11 -9.97 4.28
N ALA A 207 -8.13 -8.63 4.28
CA ALA A 207 -8.97 -7.86 3.37
C ALA A 207 -8.19 -6.68 2.79
N VAL A 208 -8.40 -6.40 1.51
CA VAL A 208 -7.79 -5.29 0.77
C VAL A 208 -8.89 -4.36 0.32
N PHE A 209 -8.75 -3.10 0.66
CA PHE A 209 -9.66 -2.04 0.26
C PHE A 209 -8.95 -1.02 -0.60
N ALA A 210 -9.65 -0.51 -1.60
CA ALA A 210 -9.23 0.67 -2.33
C ALA A 210 -9.24 1.92 -1.43
N PRO A 211 -8.54 3.00 -1.81
CA PRO A 211 -8.53 4.26 -1.05
C PRO A 211 -9.91 4.88 -0.84
N ASP A 212 -10.88 4.56 -1.69
CA ASP A 212 -12.27 4.99 -1.61
C ASP A 212 -13.13 4.15 -0.62
N GLY A 213 -12.55 3.11 -0.01
CA GLY A 213 -13.21 2.21 0.92
C GLY A 213 -13.96 1.04 0.27
N ARG A 214 -13.80 0.80 -1.02
CA ARG A 214 -14.37 -0.34 -1.72
C ARG A 214 -13.54 -1.60 -1.47
N LEU A 215 -14.18 -2.67 -1.04
CA LEU A 215 -13.55 -3.99 -0.85
C LEU A 215 -13.12 -4.55 -2.21
N LEU A 216 -11.84 -4.91 -2.32
CA LEU A 216 -11.23 -5.47 -3.51
C LEU A 216 -10.93 -6.97 -3.38
N TYR A 217 -10.54 -7.38 -2.16
CA TYR A 217 -10.22 -8.76 -1.85
C TYR A 217 -10.54 -9.07 -0.39
N HIS A 218 -11.01 -10.28 -0.12
CA HIS A 218 -11.02 -10.85 1.22
C HIS A 218 -10.70 -12.36 1.17
N GLY A 219 -10.06 -12.85 2.23
CA GLY A 219 -9.73 -14.28 2.32
C GLY A 219 -8.33 -14.58 2.82
N ARG A 220 -7.81 -15.72 2.40
CA ARG A 220 -6.52 -16.25 2.88
C ARG A 220 -5.34 -15.35 2.47
N ILE A 221 -4.30 -15.37 3.28
CA ILE A 221 -3.04 -14.68 2.99
C ILE A 221 -2.35 -15.36 1.80
N ASP A 222 -2.29 -16.68 1.85
CA ASP A 222 -1.75 -17.56 0.82
C ASP A 222 -2.26 -19.01 1.06
N ASP A 223 -1.79 -19.97 0.28
CA ASP A 223 -2.18 -21.38 0.40
C ASP A 223 -1.27 -22.21 1.33
N TRP A 224 -0.57 -21.58 2.26
CA TRP A 224 0.31 -22.28 3.19
C TRP A 224 -0.46 -23.31 4.01
N TYR A 225 -1.61 -22.95 4.58
CA TYR A 225 -2.50 -23.89 5.25
C TYR A 225 -3.56 -24.44 4.29
N THR A 226 -3.64 -25.77 4.19
CA THR A 226 -4.64 -26.48 3.38
C THR A 226 -5.86 -26.88 4.20
N GLU A 227 -5.64 -27.20 5.48
CA GLU A 227 -6.66 -27.59 6.45
C GLU A 227 -6.18 -27.19 7.85
N PHE A 228 -7.09 -27.24 8.84
CA PHE A 228 -6.70 -27.00 10.23
C PHE A 228 -5.67 -28.06 10.66
N GLY A 229 -4.53 -27.61 11.15
CA GLY A 229 -3.41 -28.47 11.55
C GLY A 229 -2.54 -29.02 10.41
N ARG A 230 -2.88 -28.74 9.13
CA ARG A 230 -2.08 -29.18 7.97
C ARG A 230 -1.56 -27.99 7.17
N SER A 231 -0.26 -27.91 7.02
CA SER A 231 0.40 -26.88 6.23
C SER A 231 1.31 -27.48 5.17
N ARG A 232 1.49 -26.73 4.06
CA ARG A 232 2.50 -27.02 3.05
C ARG A 232 3.90 -26.69 3.59
N PRO A 233 4.98 -27.27 3.02
CA PRO A 233 6.34 -26.81 3.32
C PRO A 233 6.55 -25.32 2.99
N ALA A 234 5.97 -24.87 1.88
CA ALA A 234 5.92 -23.47 1.47
C ALA A 234 4.62 -23.23 0.69
N PRO A 235 4.08 -21.99 0.67
CA PRO A 235 2.93 -21.66 -0.16
C PRO A 235 3.30 -21.74 -1.64
N THR A 236 2.31 -22.09 -2.46
CA THR A 236 2.41 -22.16 -3.91
C THR A 236 1.63 -21.04 -4.59
N THR A 237 0.71 -20.41 -3.89
CA THR A 237 -0.04 -19.22 -4.34
C THR A 237 0.01 -18.13 -3.29
N HIS A 238 -0.11 -16.87 -3.73
CA HIS A 238 0.09 -15.67 -2.90
C HIS A 238 -1.04 -14.66 -3.15
N GLU A 239 -2.27 -15.04 -2.80
CA GLU A 239 -3.46 -14.32 -3.17
C GLU A 239 -3.49 -12.89 -2.63
N LEU A 240 -3.14 -12.71 -1.35
CA LEU A 240 -3.09 -11.37 -0.76
C LEU A 240 -2.06 -10.47 -1.45
N SER A 241 -0.86 -10.97 -1.71
CA SER A 241 0.16 -10.19 -2.42
C SER A 241 -0.31 -9.78 -3.81
N SER A 242 -0.90 -10.71 -4.56
CA SER A 242 -1.45 -10.45 -5.89
C SER A 242 -2.58 -9.41 -5.86
N ALA A 243 -3.44 -9.47 -4.84
CA ALA A 243 -4.52 -8.51 -4.66
C ALA A 243 -3.99 -7.10 -4.32
N ILE A 244 -2.97 -7.01 -3.45
CA ILE A 244 -2.32 -5.74 -3.10
C ILE A 244 -1.64 -5.12 -4.33
N GLU A 245 -0.90 -5.91 -5.10
CA GLU A 245 -0.20 -5.45 -6.32
C GLU A 245 -1.20 -4.95 -7.38
N ALA A 246 -2.32 -5.67 -7.58
CA ALA A 246 -3.39 -5.23 -8.47
C ALA A 246 -4.04 -3.93 -7.99
N ALA A 247 -4.32 -3.81 -6.68
CA ALA A 247 -4.91 -2.63 -6.07
C ALA A 247 -4.02 -1.39 -6.20
N ILE A 248 -2.70 -1.52 -5.92
CA ILE A 248 -1.72 -0.45 -6.09
C ILE A 248 -1.63 -0.02 -7.56
N ALA A 249 -1.64 -0.98 -8.48
CA ALA A 249 -1.62 -0.72 -9.91
C ALA A 249 -2.97 -0.24 -10.48
N GLN A 250 -4.01 -0.09 -9.63
CA GLN A 250 -5.39 0.26 -10.02
C GLN A 250 -5.98 -0.67 -11.09
N LYS A 251 -5.56 -1.94 -11.06
CA LYS A 251 -6.06 -3.00 -11.94
C LYS A 251 -7.14 -3.83 -11.24
N PRO A 252 -8.02 -4.50 -11.99
CA PRO A 252 -8.96 -5.45 -11.42
C PRO A 252 -8.22 -6.57 -10.67
N VAL A 253 -8.70 -6.93 -9.49
CA VAL A 253 -8.21 -8.08 -8.73
C VAL A 253 -8.78 -9.35 -9.37
N ALA A 254 -7.92 -10.24 -9.83
CA ALA A 254 -8.33 -11.45 -10.56
C ALA A 254 -9.16 -12.42 -9.69
N VAL A 255 -8.82 -12.52 -8.40
CA VAL A 255 -9.55 -13.32 -7.40
C VAL A 255 -9.95 -12.39 -6.26
N SER A 256 -11.23 -12.08 -6.15
CA SER A 256 -11.74 -11.15 -5.13
C SER A 256 -12.05 -11.81 -3.79
N ALA A 257 -12.21 -13.15 -3.77
CA ALA A 257 -12.50 -13.90 -2.55
C ALA A 257 -11.85 -15.28 -2.58
N GLN A 258 -11.25 -15.71 -1.46
CA GLN A 258 -10.63 -17.01 -1.33
C GLN A 258 -10.74 -17.52 0.12
N ALA A 259 -11.29 -18.72 0.30
CA ALA A 259 -11.48 -19.27 1.63
C ALA A 259 -10.16 -19.38 2.41
N ALA A 260 -10.16 -18.88 3.64
CA ALA A 260 -9.05 -18.98 4.57
C ALA A 260 -9.20 -20.19 5.51
N VAL A 261 -8.08 -20.72 5.94
CA VAL A 261 -8.01 -21.74 6.99
C VAL A 261 -7.55 -21.09 8.29
N GLY A 262 -8.36 -21.21 9.33
CA GLY A 262 -8.06 -20.52 10.59
C GLY A 262 -9.03 -20.87 11.72
N CYS A 263 -8.90 -20.14 12.82
CA CYS A 263 -9.78 -20.24 13.98
C CYS A 263 -11.05 -19.41 13.73
N PHE A 264 -12.23 -20.02 13.92
CA PHE A 264 -13.51 -19.32 13.74
C PHE A 264 -13.65 -18.16 14.73
N LEU A 265 -14.27 -17.08 14.26
CA LEU A 265 -14.65 -15.97 15.13
C LEU A 265 -15.88 -16.35 15.94
N PRO A 266 -15.81 -16.35 17.30
CA PRO A 266 -16.89 -16.82 18.16
C PRO A 266 -18.13 -15.92 18.11
N ASP A 267 -17.92 -14.63 17.92
CA ASP A 267 -18.96 -13.61 17.98
C ASP A 267 -19.11 -12.94 16.60
N ARG A 268 -19.54 -13.71 15.61
CA ARG A 268 -19.93 -13.11 14.33
C ARG A 268 -21.31 -12.49 14.51
N PRO A 269 -21.40 -11.13 14.53
CA PRO A 269 -22.67 -10.46 14.68
C PRO A 269 -23.56 -10.61 13.44
#